data_108df87fb640afafbd378bad5d7ca106
#
_entry.id   108df87fb640afafbd378bad5d7ca106
#
_cell.length_a   1.000
_cell.length_b   1.000
_cell.length_c   1.000
_cell.angle_alpha   90.00
_cell.angle_beta   90.00
_cell.angle_gamma   90.00
#
_symmetry.space_group_name_H-M   'P 1'
#
loop_
_entity.id
_entity.type
_entity.pdbx_description
1 polymer ?
#
loop_
_entity_poly.entity_id
_entity_poly.type
_entity_poly.pdbx_seq_one_letter_code
_entity_poly.pdbx_strand_id
1 'polypeptide(L)'
;IAADRTVELLLWVVYADLNLIPIAIPLLVIGRGVFVDALRSVAPARGLTPFGLMRSRLGKFLVKSPWLRTPYGIAKAVAFCLLAVQHGLQVGGGEYLESVTAAAQAAAWVAVMLCVVRAIPVLVEGPRSLMQPLTLTEDAQ
;
A
#
# COMPACT_ATOMS: atom_id res chain seq x y z
N ILE A 1 -5.23 2.87 -13.96
CA ILE A 1 -4.82 3.08 -12.54
C ILE A 1 -5.81 2.44 -11.57
N ALA A 2 -7.14 2.65 -11.72
CA ALA A 2 -8.14 2.02 -10.86
C ALA A 2 -8.20 0.49 -11.06
N ALA A 3 -8.18 0.02 -12.31
CA ALA A 3 -8.20 -1.40 -12.63
C ALA A 3 -6.99 -2.17 -12.04
N ASP A 4 -5.79 -1.61 -12.12
CA ASP A 4 -4.58 -2.20 -11.55
C ASP A 4 -4.71 -2.41 -10.02
N ARG A 5 -5.26 -1.42 -9.33
CA ARG A 5 -5.55 -1.54 -7.88
C ARG A 5 -6.59 -2.59 -7.56
N THR A 6 -7.65 -2.67 -8.37
CA THR A 6 -8.71 -3.65 -8.16
C THR A 6 -8.15 -5.06 -8.29
N VAL A 7 -7.37 -5.33 -9.32
CA VAL A 7 -6.73 -6.63 -9.52
C VAL A 7 -5.78 -6.97 -8.36
N GLU A 8 -4.99 -6.00 -7.89
CA GLU A 8 -4.11 -6.17 -6.73
C GLU A 8 -4.89 -6.61 -5.48
N LEU A 9 -5.97 -5.89 -5.16
CA LEU A 9 -6.78 -6.20 -3.98
C LEU A 9 -7.46 -7.56 -4.09
N LEU A 10 -7.98 -7.90 -5.28
CA LEU A 10 -8.58 -9.20 -5.53
C LEU A 10 -7.58 -10.34 -5.34
N LEU A 11 -6.34 -10.19 -5.85
CA LEU A 11 -5.30 -11.20 -5.67
C LEU A 11 -4.97 -11.42 -4.20
N TRP A 12 -4.84 -10.36 -3.40
CA TRP A 12 -4.61 -10.49 -1.96
C TRP A 12 -5.74 -11.24 -1.25
N VAL A 13 -7.00 -10.97 -1.61
CA VAL A 13 -8.17 -11.64 -1.02
C VAL A 13 -8.21 -13.11 -1.45
N VAL A 14 -7.99 -13.41 -2.73
CA VAL A 14 -7.98 -14.79 -3.24
C VAL A 14 -6.89 -15.62 -2.57
N TYR A 15 -5.66 -15.10 -2.41
CA TYR A 15 -4.60 -15.83 -1.73
C TYR A 15 -4.89 -16.04 -0.23
N ALA A 16 -5.63 -15.16 0.41
CA ALA A 16 -6.08 -15.37 1.78
C ALA A 16 -7.20 -16.42 1.86
N ASP A 17 -8.12 -16.43 0.91
CA ASP A 17 -9.19 -17.44 0.80
C ASP A 17 -8.60 -18.85 0.57
N LEU A 18 -7.54 -18.94 -0.23
CA LEU A 18 -6.78 -20.18 -0.44
C LEU A 18 -5.92 -20.59 0.78
N ASN A 19 -5.99 -19.87 1.90
CA ASN A 19 -5.19 -20.10 3.10
C ASN A 19 -3.66 -20.05 2.86
N LEU A 20 -3.22 -19.36 1.82
CA LEU A 20 -1.81 -19.17 1.52
C LEU A 20 -1.18 -18.06 2.37
N ILE A 21 -1.98 -17.06 2.76
CA ILE A 21 -1.56 -15.93 3.61
C ILE A 21 -2.64 -15.65 4.68
N PRO A 22 -2.25 -15.07 5.83
CA PRO A 22 -3.23 -14.67 6.86
C PRO A 22 -4.13 -13.53 6.36
N ILE A 23 -5.40 -13.55 6.73
CA ILE A 23 -6.40 -12.54 6.37
C ILE A 23 -6.01 -11.11 6.80
N ALA A 24 -5.11 -10.98 7.76
CA ALA A 24 -4.59 -9.69 8.19
C ALA A 24 -3.89 -8.91 7.06
N ILE A 25 -3.26 -9.61 6.12
CA ILE A 25 -2.54 -9.00 4.98
C ILE A 25 -3.49 -8.24 4.05
N PRO A 26 -4.54 -8.86 3.46
CA PRO A 26 -5.49 -8.11 2.65
C PRO A 26 -6.21 -7.01 3.41
N LEU A 27 -6.56 -7.22 4.69
CA LEU A 27 -7.19 -6.19 5.51
C LEU A 27 -6.31 -4.95 5.68
N LEU A 28 -5.02 -5.12 5.93
CA LEU A 28 -4.06 -4.01 6.03
C LEU A 28 -3.91 -3.27 4.70
N VAL A 29 -3.81 -4.00 3.59
CA VAL A 29 -3.64 -3.40 2.25
C VAL A 29 -4.90 -2.63 1.84
N ILE A 30 -6.08 -3.19 2.04
CA ILE A 30 -7.37 -2.57 1.74
C ILE A 30 -7.58 -1.36 2.64
N GLY A 31 -7.44 -1.52 3.96
CA GLY A 31 -7.63 -0.44 4.93
C GLY A 31 -6.74 0.75 4.63
N ARG A 32 -5.44 0.50 4.40
CA ARG A 32 -4.51 1.55 3.97
C ARG A 32 -4.94 2.22 2.66
N GLY A 33 -5.40 1.44 1.68
CA GLY A 33 -5.88 1.98 0.40
C GLY A 33 -7.03 2.95 0.59
N VAL A 34 -8.07 2.52 1.32
CA VAL A 34 -9.25 3.33 1.62
C VAL A 34 -8.88 4.61 2.38
N PHE A 35 -8.04 4.53 3.41
CA PHE A 35 -7.60 5.71 4.17
C PHE A 35 -6.85 6.72 3.30
N VAL A 36 -5.89 6.26 2.51
CA VAL A 36 -5.12 7.15 1.63
C VAL A 36 -6.02 7.80 0.58
N ASP A 37 -6.98 7.08 0.04
CA ASP A 37 -7.89 7.62 -0.97
C ASP A 37 -8.91 8.59 -0.35
N ALA A 38 -9.41 8.31 0.85
CA ALA A 38 -10.26 9.24 1.60
C ALA A 38 -9.53 10.58 1.87
N LEU A 39 -8.28 10.53 2.35
CA LEU A 39 -7.49 11.74 2.57
C LEU A 39 -7.22 12.52 1.28
N ARG A 40 -6.98 11.81 0.17
CA ARG A 40 -6.77 12.44 -1.14
C ARG A 40 -8.02 13.06 -1.74
N SER A 41 -9.19 12.52 -1.45
CA SER A 41 -10.47 13.07 -1.93
C SER A 41 -10.85 14.36 -1.21
N VAL A 42 -10.47 14.50 0.06
CA VAL A 42 -10.77 15.70 0.87
C VAL A 42 -9.83 16.87 0.54
N ALA A 43 -8.60 16.61 0.11
CA ALA A 43 -7.60 17.64 -0.19
C ALA A 43 -8.07 18.68 -1.24
N PRO A 44 -8.60 18.29 -2.42
CA PRO A 44 -9.08 19.23 -3.43
C PRO A 44 -10.29 20.05 -2.96
N ALA A 45 -11.17 19.47 -2.15
CA ALA A 45 -12.33 20.16 -1.58
C ALA A 45 -11.93 21.34 -0.69
N ARG A 46 -10.69 21.40 -0.22
CA ARG A 46 -10.12 22.48 0.58
C ARG A 46 -9.11 23.34 -0.17
N GLY A 47 -9.04 23.24 -1.50
CA GLY A 47 -8.09 24.00 -2.32
C GLY A 47 -6.62 23.57 -2.14
N LEU A 48 -6.36 22.45 -1.46
CA LEU A 48 -5.03 21.93 -1.24
C LEU A 48 -4.67 20.92 -2.34
N THR A 49 -3.45 21.00 -2.84
CA THR A 49 -2.95 19.93 -3.71
C THR A 49 -2.72 18.66 -2.88
N PRO A 50 -2.88 17.44 -3.46
CA PRO A 50 -2.62 16.18 -2.75
C PRO A 50 -1.21 16.10 -2.15
N PHE A 51 -0.25 16.87 -2.68
CA PHE A 51 1.11 17.01 -2.17
C PHE A 51 1.25 18.13 -1.13
N GLY A 52 0.35 19.10 -1.12
CA GLY A 52 0.28 20.19 -0.13
C GLY A 52 -0.13 19.71 1.27
N LEU A 53 -0.74 18.52 1.37
CA LEU A 53 -1.03 17.86 2.64
C LEU A 53 0.23 17.44 3.41
N MET A 54 1.38 17.37 2.72
CA MET A 54 2.64 16.92 3.31
C MET A 54 3.57 18.12 3.55
N ARG A 55 3.75 18.49 4.81
CA ARG A 55 4.66 19.57 5.24
C ARG A 55 6.10 19.09 5.41
N SER A 56 6.29 17.83 5.82
CA SER A 56 7.60 17.27 6.09
C SER A 56 8.36 16.94 4.80
N ARG A 57 9.67 17.25 4.78
CA ARG A 57 10.57 16.83 3.70
C ARG A 57 10.62 15.32 3.55
N LEU A 58 10.53 14.58 4.67
CA LEU A 58 10.48 13.12 4.70
C LEU A 58 9.17 12.58 4.09
N GLY A 59 8.03 13.18 4.40
CA GLY A 59 6.73 12.80 3.82
C GLY A 59 6.72 13.00 2.31
N LYS A 60 7.21 14.14 1.84
CA LYS A 60 7.35 14.41 0.40
C LYS A 60 8.31 13.43 -0.27
N PHE A 61 9.44 13.09 0.37
CA PHE A 61 10.41 12.13 -0.16
C PHE A 61 9.81 10.72 -0.25
N LEU A 62 9.17 10.22 0.81
CA LEU A 62 8.58 8.89 0.85
C LEU A 62 7.44 8.68 -0.16
N VAL A 63 6.66 9.73 -0.44
CA VAL A 63 5.51 9.64 -1.35
C VAL A 63 5.90 9.98 -2.80
N LYS A 64 6.80 10.95 -3.01
CA LYS A 64 7.21 11.42 -4.34
C LYS A 64 8.37 10.62 -4.93
N SER A 65 9.18 9.96 -4.08
CA SER A 65 10.38 9.26 -4.53
C SER A 65 10.02 8.03 -5.38
N PRO A 66 10.51 7.93 -6.62
CA PRO A 66 10.39 6.73 -7.44
C PRO A 66 11.12 5.54 -6.80
N TRP A 67 12.15 5.80 -6.00
CA TRP A 67 12.97 4.79 -5.32
C TRP A 67 12.18 3.89 -4.36
N LEU A 68 11.10 4.38 -3.76
CA LEU A 68 10.22 3.58 -2.89
C LEU A 68 9.00 3.01 -3.62
N ARG A 69 8.67 3.57 -4.78
CA ARG A 69 7.55 3.08 -5.60
C ARG A 69 7.93 1.80 -6.34
N THR A 70 9.13 1.77 -6.91
CA THR A 70 9.64 0.63 -7.68
C THR A 70 9.85 -0.62 -6.83
N PRO A 71 10.57 -0.58 -5.67
CA PRO A 71 10.77 -1.78 -4.86
C PRO A 71 9.46 -2.34 -4.28
N TYR A 72 8.49 -1.48 -3.94
CA TYR A 72 7.16 -1.96 -3.53
C TYR A 72 6.46 -2.74 -4.66
N GLY A 73 6.50 -2.21 -5.88
CA GLY A 73 5.92 -2.89 -7.05
C GLY A 73 6.58 -4.23 -7.34
N ILE A 74 7.91 -4.27 -7.25
CA ILE A 74 8.69 -5.51 -7.44
C ILE A 74 8.40 -6.52 -6.32
N ALA A 75 8.45 -6.09 -5.06
CA ALA A 75 8.18 -6.98 -3.92
C ALA A 75 6.79 -7.61 -4.01
N LYS A 76 5.78 -6.83 -4.40
CA LYS A 76 4.42 -7.31 -4.61
C LYS A 76 4.34 -8.34 -5.75
N ALA A 77 4.97 -8.04 -6.90
CA ALA A 77 4.99 -8.96 -8.03
C ALA A 77 5.67 -10.29 -7.67
N VAL A 78 6.82 -10.23 -6.98
CA VAL A 78 7.52 -11.41 -6.48
C VAL A 78 6.66 -12.20 -5.50
N ALA A 79 5.98 -11.52 -4.56
CA ALA A 79 5.07 -12.18 -3.62
C ALA A 79 3.94 -12.92 -4.35
N PHE A 80 3.30 -12.31 -5.34
CA PHE A 80 2.23 -12.94 -6.11
C PHE A 80 2.73 -14.13 -6.92
N CYS A 81 3.90 -14.03 -7.55
CA CYS A 81 4.50 -15.15 -8.26
C CYS A 81 4.82 -16.34 -7.32
N LEU A 82 5.43 -16.06 -6.16
CA LEU A 82 5.75 -17.09 -5.19
C LEU A 82 4.50 -17.76 -4.59
N LEU A 83 3.45 -16.98 -4.31
CA LEU A 83 2.17 -17.53 -3.84
C LEU A 83 1.49 -18.39 -4.89
N ALA A 84 1.56 -18.01 -6.17
CA ALA A 84 1.04 -18.83 -7.26
C ALA A 84 1.81 -20.14 -7.40
N VAL A 85 3.15 -20.11 -7.31
CA VAL A 85 3.99 -21.31 -7.33
C VAL A 85 3.72 -22.20 -6.13
N GLN A 86 3.60 -21.62 -4.93
CA GLN A 86 3.23 -22.34 -3.71
C GLN A 86 1.90 -23.09 -3.89
N HIS A 87 0.88 -22.43 -4.41
CA HIS A 87 -0.42 -23.06 -4.67
C HIS A 87 -0.28 -24.21 -5.67
N GLY A 88 0.45 -24.02 -6.76
CA GLY A 88 0.72 -25.07 -7.75
C GLY A 88 1.43 -26.29 -7.16
N LEU A 89 2.41 -26.07 -6.27
CA LEU A 89 3.13 -27.15 -5.59
C LEU A 89 2.27 -27.87 -4.53
N GLN A 90 1.35 -27.16 -3.86
CA GLN A 90 0.39 -27.75 -2.93
C GLN A 90 -0.54 -28.75 -3.64
N VAL A 91 -0.98 -28.41 -4.84
CA VAL A 91 -1.85 -29.27 -5.65
C VAL A 91 -1.08 -30.40 -6.33
N GLY A 92 0.16 -30.14 -6.78
CA GLY A 92 0.96 -31.07 -7.55
C GLY A 92 1.89 -31.99 -6.73
N GLY A 93 2.09 -31.74 -5.44
CA GLY A 93 2.97 -32.52 -4.55
C GLY A 93 4.45 -32.37 -4.89
N GLY A 94 5.06 -31.23 -4.59
CA GLY A 94 6.49 -30.97 -4.85
C GLY A 94 7.35 -31.04 -3.59
N GLU A 95 8.58 -31.56 -3.71
CA GLU A 95 9.57 -31.66 -2.61
C GLU A 95 9.99 -30.29 -2.04
N TYR A 96 9.86 -29.21 -2.82
CA TYR A 96 10.29 -27.85 -2.44
C TYR A 96 9.18 -27.01 -1.79
N LEU A 97 8.03 -27.61 -1.46
CA LEU A 97 6.85 -26.89 -0.95
C LEU A 97 7.18 -26.05 0.31
N GLU A 98 7.91 -26.61 1.25
CA GLU A 98 8.23 -25.93 2.51
C GLU A 98 9.12 -24.70 2.29
N SER A 99 10.16 -24.82 1.47
CA SER A 99 11.04 -23.69 1.14
C SER A 99 10.32 -22.59 0.37
N VAL A 100 9.46 -22.97 -0.58
CA VAL A 100 8.67 -22.00 -1.37
C VAL A 100 7.63 -21.32 -0.48
N THR A 101 7.01 -22.04 0.44
CA THR A 101 6.05 -21.47 1.41
C THR A 101 6.72 -20.42 2.29
N ALA A 102 7.89 -20.71 2.84
CA ALA A 102 8.64 -19.76 3.66
C ALA A 102 9.02 -18.51 2.86
N ALA A 103 9.51 -18.69 1.62
CA ALA A 103 9.87 -17.58 0.74
C ALA A 103 8.65 -16.73 0.35
N ALA A 104 7.51 -17.35 0.03
CA ALA A 104 6.26 -16.66 -0.31
C ALA A 104 5.72 -15.83 0.87
N GLN A 105 5.73 -16.41 2.06
CA GLN A 105 5.32 -15.72 3.29
C GLN A 105 6.24 -14.52 3.59
N ALA A 106 7.56 -14.72 3.51
CA ALA A 106 8.52 -13.64 3.71
C ALA A 106 8.31 -12.51 2.69
N ALA A 107 8.14 -12.83 1.41
CA ALA A 107 7.88 -11.85 0.35
C ALA A 107 6.55 -11.09 0.57
N ALA A 108 5.49 -11.78 1.00
CA ALA A 108 4.20 -11.16 1.33
C ALA A 108 4.34 -10.17 2.49
N TRP A 109 5.02 -10.55 3.57
CA TRP A 109 5.25 -9.65 4.71
C TRP A 109 6.13 -8.46 4.35
N VAL A 110 7.18 -8.64 3.53
CA VAL A 110 8.01 -7.53 3.03
C VAL A 110 7.16 -6.56 2.20
N ALA A 111 6.31 -7.04 1.31
CA ALA A 111 5.42 -6.20 0.52
C ALA A 111 4.46 -5.40 1.41
N VAL A 112 3.88 -6.03 2.45
CA VAL A 112 3.00 -5.36 3.42
C VAL A 112 3.75 -4.33 4.24
N MET A 113 4.95 -4.63 4.73
CA MET A 113 5.78 -3.69 5.48
C MET A 113 6.11 -2.45 4.65
N LEU A 114 6.51 -2.63 3.39
CA LEU A 114 6.75 -1.51 2.47
C LEU A 114 5.46 -0.70 2.21
N CYS A 115 4.33 -1.38 2.11
CA CYS A 115 3.02 -0.76 1.96
C CYS A 115 2.68 0.13 3.17
N VAL A 116 2.87 -0.36 4.40
CA VAL A 116 2.59 0.35 5.64
C VAL A 116 3.55 1.53 5.83
N VAL A 117 4.85 1.31 5.69
CA VAL A 117 5.87 2.37 5.81
C VAL A 117 5.54 3.56 4.89
N ARG A 118 5.09 3.27 3.68
CA ARG A 118 4.70 4.29 2.72
C ARG A 118 3.39 5.02 3.08
N ALA A 119 2.53 4.40 3.89
CA ALA A 119 1.28 5.00 4.36
C ALA A 119 1.49 5.94 5.55
N ILE A 120 2.50 5.67 6.40
CA ILE A 120 2.76 6.41 7.64
C ILE A 120 2.75 7.94 7.44
N PRO A 121 3.50 8.54 6.50
CA PRO A 121 3.52 9.99 6.35
C PRO A 121 2.15 10.54 5.95
N VAL A 122 1.40 9.82 5.12
CA VAL A 122 0.05 10.24 4.71
C VAL A 122 -0.93 10.18 5.88
N LEU A 123 -0.83 9.14 6.71
CA LEU A 123 -1.71 8.95 7.87
C LEU A 123 -1.41 9.92 9.01
N VAL A 124 -0.15 10.31 9.19
CA VAL A 124 0.26 11.22 10.28
C VAL A 124 0.08 12.69 9.89
N GLU A 125 0.47 13.06 8.68
CA GLU A 125 0.44 14.46 8.24
C GLU A 125 -0.91 14.88 7.62
N GLY A 126 -1.63 13.94 7.00
CA GLY A 126 -2.92 14.20 6.36
C GLY A 126 -3.95 14.79 7.33
N PRO A 127 -4.28 14.15 8.46
CA PRO A 127 -5.25 14.67 9.42
C PRO A 127 -4.82 16.00 10.05
N ARG A 128 -3.51 16.18 10.33
CA ARG A 128 -2.98 17.41 10.92
C ARG A 128 -3.14 18.62 10.01
N SER A 129 -2.95 18.48 8.72
CA SER A 129 -3.15 19.55 7.75
C SER A 129 -4.63 19.85 7.51
N LEU A 130 -5.52 18.89 7.73
CA LEU A 130 -6.97 19.10 7.67
C LEU A 130 -7.54 19.77 8.91
N MET A 131 -6.90 19.68 10.07
CA MET A 131 -7.33 20.31 11.32
C MET A 131 -6.89 21.77 11.44
N GLN A 132 -5.99 22.27 10.57
CA GLN A 132 -5.61 23.67 10.60
C GLN A 132 -6.75 24.54 10.03
N PRO A 133 -7.16 25.62 10.74
CA PRO A 133 -8.12 26.57 10.20
C PRO A 133 -7.54 27.18 8.92
N LEU A 134 -8.39 27.38 7.93
CA LEU A 134 -8.07 28.16 6.73
C LEU A 134 -7.77 29.59 7.20
N THR A 135 -6.51 29.91 7.42
CA THR A 135 -6.09 31.30 7.41
C THR A 135 -6.22 31.76 5.98
N LEU A 136 -7.34 32.38 5.69
CA LEU A 136 -7.51 33.17 4.48
C LEU A 136 -6.37 34.19 4.52
N THR A 137 -5.37 34.00 3.69
CA THR A 137 -4.43 35.07 3.36
C THR A 137 -5.23 36.09 2.58
N GLU A 138 -5.79 37.02 3.33
CA GLU A 138 -6.31 38.30 2.91
C GLU A 138 -5.09 39.21 2.64
N ASP A 139 -4.30 38.85 1.65
CA ASP A 139 -3.20 39.67 1.14
C ASP A 139 -3.15 39.47 -0.38
N ALA A 140 -4.09 40.10 -1.04
CA ALA A 140 -4.02 40.42 -2.46
C ALA A 140 -4.76 41.74 -2.70
N GLN A 141 -4.07 42.84 -2.30
CA GLN A 141 -4.27 44.15 -2.91
C GLN A 141 -3.10 44.46 -3.81
#